data_499386d98a8266c18435787bc6fa8119
#
_entry.id   499386d98a8266c18435787bc6fa8119
#
_cell.length_a   1.000
_cell.length_b   1.000
_cell.length_c   1.000
_cell.angle_alpha   90.00
_cell.angle_beta   90.00
_cell.angle_gamma   90.00
#
_symmetry.space_group_name_H-M   'P 1'
#
loop_
_entity.id
_entity.type
_entity.pdbx_description
1 polymer ?
#
loop_
_entity_poly.entity_id
_entity_poly.type
_entity_poly.pdbx_seq_one_letter_code
_entity_poly.pdbx_strand_id
1 'polypeptide(L)'
;HSFPSRRSSDLRAILAEDPAARRDEQLLYSLLRSKDVPGLEEATANYSAPTRAALLALPNLYGDIDVLARAKDVLPALPGIARALAELAALAGSALGRAQIAIDLADLRGYQYESGAMFALYVPGLPNAVARGGRYDHVGEAFGRARPATGFSLDLRELARLLPTAERKHSIRAPWGNAPELREKIAALRKSGEVVIQSMPGHDNVQDEFECDRVLVLEQGNWILKNLG
;
A
#
# COMPACT_ATOMS: atom_id res chain seq x y z
N HIS A 1 -3.73 4.28 27.91
CA HIS A 1 -2.30 4.41 27.61
C HIS A 1 -2.15 5.38 26.45
N SER A 2 -1.67 6.59 26.73
CA SER A 2 -1.31 7.55 25.70
C SER A 2 0.03 7.10 25.10
N PHE A 3 0.01 6.74 23.85
CA PHE A 3 1.24 6.53 23.08
C PHE A 3 1.89 7.90 22.85
N PRO A 4 3.20 8.07 23.13
CA PRO A 4 3.89 9.30 22.81
C PRO A 4 3.98 9.42 21.28
N SER A 5 3.20 10.30 20.70
CA SER A 5 3.21 10.62 19.29
C SER A 5 4.42 11.51 18.97
N ARG A 6 5.35 10.98 18.19
CA ARG A 6 6.40 11.77 17.49
C ARG A 6 6.29 11.43 15.99
N ARG A 7 6.04 12.10 15.02
CA ARG A 7 5.45 13.30 14.39
C ARG A 7 6.25 13.67 13.15
N SER A 8 5.57 14.05 12.04
CA SER A 8 6.23 14.62 10.88
C SER A 8 7.12 15.80 11.31
N SER A 9 8.34 15.84 10.78
CA SER A 9 9.38 16.75 11.26
C SER A 9 9.15 18.22 10.87
N ASP A 10 8.41 18.45 9.79
CA ASP A 10 8.11 19.76 9.22
C ASP A 10 7.00 20.51 9.95
N LEU A 11 5.81 19.95 10.07
CA LEU A 11 4.70 20.56 10.81
C LEU A 11 5.09 20.86 12.25
N ARG A 12 5.80 19.96 12.90
CA ARG A 12 6.29 20.17 14.26
C ARG A 12 7.31 21.26 14.41
N ALA A 13 8.21 21.35 13.46
CA ALA A 13 9.16 22.45 13.46
C ALA A 13 8.40 23.78 13.44
N ILE A 14 7.34 23.86 12.62
CA ILE A 14 6.47 25.06 12.58
C ILE A 14 5.73 25.27 13.91
N LEU A 15 5.09 24.22 14.44
CA LEU A 15 4.34 24.30 15.69
C LEU A 15 5.24 24.59 16.91
N ALA A 16 6.52 24.21 16.83
CA ALA A 16 7.47 24.46 17.93
C ALA A 16 7.78 25.94 18.13
N GLU A 17 7.65 26.74 17.07
CA GLU A 17 7.95 28.16 17.09
C GLU A 17 6.84 29.00 17.77
N ASP A 18 5.64 28.44 17.98
CA ASP A 18 4.50 29.15 18.51
C ASP A 18 3.77 28.32 19.60
N PRO A 19 3.76 28.77 20.87
CA PRO A 19 3.09 28.06 21.96
C PRO A 19 1.58 27.92 21.78
N ALA A 20 0.93 28.85 21.05
CA ALA A 20 -0.49 28.79 20.76
C ALA A 20 -0.76 27.65 19.71
N ALA A 21 0.03 27.62 18.66
CA ALA A 21 -0.06 26.58 17.65
C ALA A 21 0.15 25.15 18.21
N ARG A 22 1.02 25.00 19.20
CA ARG A 22 1.22 23.73 19.92
C ARG A 22 -0.03 23.23 20.63
N ARG A 23 -0.81 24.11 21.21
CA ARG A 23 -2.05 23.74 21.93
C ARG A 23 -3.11 23.24 20.97
N ASP A 24 -3.15 23.80 19.78
CA ASP A 24 -4.16 23.55 18.77
C ASP A 24 -3.71 22.46 17.74
N GLU A 25 -2.64 21.72 18.05
CA GLU A 25 -2.02 20.73 17.15
C GLU A 25 -3.04 19.78 16.48
N GLN A 26 -4.00 19.25 17.23
CA GLN A 26 -5.00 18.32 16.68
C GLN A 26 -5.98 19.00 15.72
N LEU A 27 -6.39 20.23 16.04
CA LEU A 27 -7.25 21.02 15.17
C LEU A 27 -6.53 21.35 13.86
N LEU A 28 -5.31 21.87 13.95
CA LEU A 28 -4.48 22.23 12.79
C LEU A 28 -4.22 20.99 11.91
N TYR A 29 -3.96 19.86 12.53
CA TYR A 29 -3.83 18.60 11.84
C TYR A 29 -5.08 18.23 11.04
N SER A 30 -6.27 18.35 11.64
CA SER A 30 -7.54 18.06 10.96
C SER A 30 -7.78 19.00 9.77
N LEU A 31 -7.54 20.29 9.97
CA LEU A 31 -7.72 21.33 8.95
C LEU A 31 -6.73 21.16 7.78
N LEU A 32 -5.46 20.86 8.06
CA LEU A 32 -4.45 20.60 7.03
C LEU A 32 -4.80 19.33 6.22
N ARG A 33 -5.19 18.27 6.90
CA ARG A 33 -5.58 17.01 6.26
C ARG A 33 -6.77 17.16 5.31
N SER A 34 -7.76 17.97 5.68
CA SER A 34 -8.93 18.28 4.84
C SER A 34 -8.66 19.41 3.84
N LYS A 35 -7.47 20.06 3.93
CA LYS A 35 -7.11 21.26 3.16
C LYS A 35 -8.15 22.38 3.32
N ASP A 36 -8.71 22.51 4.53
CA ASP A 36 -9.67 23.54 4.88
C ASP A 36 -8.94 24.87 5.13
N VAL A 37 -8.71 25.61 4.06
CA VAL A 37 -8.00 26.90 4.11
C VAL A 37 -8.78 27.93 4.93
N PRO A 38 -10.11 28.12 4.77
CA PRO A 38 -10.86 29.04 5.62
C PRO A 38 -10.77 28.71 7.10
N GLY A 39 -10.90 27.44 7.47
CA GLY A 39 -10.73 26.98 8.85
C GLY A 39 -9.32 27.23 9.39
N LEU A 40 -8.29 27.08 8.55
CA LEU A 40 -6.91 27.43 8.91
C LEU A 40 -6.73 28.94 9.12
N GLU A 41 -7.33 29.78 8.29
CA GLU A 41 -7.28 31.23 8.43
C GLU A 41 -7.87 31.71 9.79
N GLU A 42 -9.00 31.13 10.18
CA GLU A 42 -9.65 31.39 11.44
C GLU A 42 -8.82 30.88 12.64
N ALA A 43 -8.42 29.61 12.59
CA ALA A 43 -7.67 28.97 13.67
C ALA A 43 -6.30 29.65 13.94
N THR A 44 -5.67 30.17 12.89
CA THR A 44 -4.33 30.79 12.98
C THR A 44 -4.35 32.30 13.18
N ALA A 45 -5.52 32.93 13.36
CA ALA A 45 -5.65 34.41 13.45
C ALA A 45 -4.79 35.03 14.53
N ASN A 46 -4.57 34.34 15.63
CA ASN A 46 -3.81 34.80 16.79
C ASN A 46 -2.38 34.25 16.86
N TYR A 47 -1.89 33.58 15.82
CA TYR A 47 -0.53 33.03 15.79
C TYR A 47 0.47 34.08 15.29
N SER A 48 1.74 33.83 15.55
CA SER A 48 2.82 34.65 14.99
C SER A 48 2.73 34.67 13.45
N ALA A 49 3.07 35.81 12.86
CA ALA A 49 2.97 35.96 11.40
C ALA A 49 3.76 34.90 10.61
N PRO A 50 4.99 34.49 11.02
CA PRO A 50 5.71 33.42 10.36
C PRO A 50 5.01 32.04 10.45
N THR A 51 4.52 31.69 11.65
CA THR A 51 3.80 30.43 11.87
C THR A 51 2.51 30.37 11.05
N ARG A 52 1.73 31.45 11.07
CA ARG A 52 0.50 31.57 10.29
C ARG A 52 0.78 31.43 8.79
N ALA A 53 1.75 32.17 8.27
CA ALA A 53 2.11 32.11 6.85
C ALA A 53 2.53 30.70 6.43
N ALA A 54 3.33 30.02 7.23
CA ALA A 54 3.76 28.65 6.98
C ALA A 54 2.59 27.66 6.94
N LEU A 55 1.68 27.73 7.93
CA LEU A 55 0.51 26.83 8.00
C LEU A 55 -0.46 27.05 6.84
N LEU A 56 -0.69 28.30 6.42
CA LEU A 56 -1.54 28.61 5.27
C LEU A 56 -0.90 28.24 3.92
N ALA A 57 0.42 28.15 3.85
CA ALA A 57 1.12 27.73 2.64
C ALA A 57 1.03 26.20 2.39
N LEU A 58 1.06 25.37 3.45
CA LEU A 58 1.11 23.92 3.37
C LEU A 58 0.04 23.30 2.44
N PRO A 59 -1.25 23.66 2.49
CA PRO A 59 -2.27 23.07 1.61
C PRO A 59 -2.02 23.28 0.12
N ASN A 60 -1.24 24.29 -0.25
CA ASN A 60 -0.89 24.65 -1.63
C ASN A 60 0.47 24.08 -2.07
N LEU A 61 1.21 23.45 -1.16
CA LEU A 61 2.51 22.82 -1.45
C LEU A 61 2.31 21.36 -1.86
N TYR A 62 1.73 21.16 -3.03
CA TYR A 62 1.57 19.85 -3.67
C TYR A 62 1.88 19.96 -5.18
N GLY A 63 2.23 18.84 -5.79
CA GLY A 63 2.57 18.74 -7.21
C GLY A 63 3.74 17.79 -7.46
N ASP A 64 4.47 18.05 -8.53
CA ASP A 64 5.69 17.33 -8.88
C ASP A 64 6.88 17.71 -7.97
N ILE A 65 8.08 17.29 -8.33
CA ILE A 65 9.28 17.51 -7.52
C ILE A 65 9.62 19.00 -7.31
N ASP A 66 9.14 19.89 -8.19
CA ASP A 66 9.41 21.33 -8.09
C ASP A 66 8.74 21.98 -6.89
N VAL A 67 7.74 21.29 -6.29
CA VAL A 67 7.14 21.72 -5.03
C VAL A 67 8.17 21.85 -3.91
N LEU A 68 9.24 21.07 -3.93
CA LEU A 68 10.30 21.15 -2.91
C LEU A 68 11.10 22.46 -2.99
N ALA A 69 11.29 22.99 -4.19
CA ALA A 69 11.90 24.32 -4.37
C ALA A 69 10.96 25.41 -3.83
N ARG A 70 9.68 25.38 -4.25
CA ARG A 70 8.66 26.33 -3.74
C ARG A 70 8.54 26.30 -2.23
N ALA A 71 8.60 25.11 -1.62
CA ALA A 71 8.54 24.95 -0.17
C ALA A 71 9.71 25.65 0.55
N LYS A 72 10.91 25.60 -0.01
CA LYS A 72 12.08 26.30 0.55
C LYS A 72 11.93 27.83 0.52
N ASP A 73 11.18 28.36 -0.46
CA ASP A 73 10.98 29.80 -0.59
C ASP A 73 9.92 30.33 0.36
N VAL A 74 8.91 29.52 0.71
CA VAL A 74 7.75 29.99 1.48
C VAL A 74 7.73 29.49 2.93
N LEU A 75 8.39 28.37 3.24
CA LEU A 75 8.45 27.87 4.61
C LEU A 75 9.65 28.45 5.36
N PRO A 76 9.54 28.63 6.70
CA PRO A 76 10.64 29.17 7.49
C PRO A 76 11.88 28.26 7.41
N ALA A 77 13.07 28.88 7.39
CA ALA A 77 14.35 28.19 7.28
C ALA A 77 14.75 27.47 8.59
N LEU A 78 13.89 26.57 9.07
CA LEU A 78 14.12 25.78 10.27
C LEU A 78 14.88 24.49 9.95
N PRO A 79 15.83 24.04 10.80
CA PRO A 79 16.60 22.82 10.56
C PRO A 79 15.72 21.58 10.36
N GLY A 80 14.58 21.49 11.04
CA GLY A 80 13.61 20.41 10.91
C GLY A 80 12.98 20.36 9.51
N ILE A 81 12.57 21.52 8.99
CA ILE A 81 12.00 21.66 7.65
C ILE A 81 13.06 21.33 6.59
N ALA A 82 14.25 21.92 6.71
CA ALA A 82 15.33 21.66 5.75
C ALA A 82 15.66 20.18 5.64
N ARG A 83 15.71 19.46 6.75
CA ARG A 83 15.92 18.00 6.79
C ARG A 83 14.77 17.23 6.15
N ALA A 84 13.51 17.57 6.46
CA ALA A 84 12.34 16.93 5.87
C ALA A 84 12.31 17.08 4.35
N LEU A 85 12.55 18.27 3.83
CA LEU A 85 12.62 18.53 2.40
C LEU A 85 13.78 17.77 1.72
N ALA A 86 14.93 17.65 2.39
CA ALA A 86 16.06 16.87 1.88
C ALA A 86 15.75 15.36 1.84
N GLU A 87 15.08 14.83 2.86
CA GLU A 87 14.62 13.43 2.87
C GLU A 87 13.63 13.15 1.73
N LEU A 88 12.64 14.04 1.53
CA LEU A 88 11.69 13.92 0.42
C LEU A 88 12.38 14.00 -0.95
N ALA A 89 13.34 14.91 -1.10
CA ALA A 89 14.13 15.03 -2.33
C ALA A 89 14.93 13.75 -2.63
N ALA A 90 15.54 13.15 -1.62
CA ALA A 90 16.29 11.90 -1.76
C ALA A 90 15.37 10.73 -2.15
N LEU A 91 14.20 10.61 -1.51
CA LEU A 91 13.20 9.60 -1.85
C LEU A 91 12.68 9.78 -3.28
N ALA A 92 12.29 10.99 -3.65
CA ALA A 92 11.84 11.31 -4.99
C ALA A 92 12.93 10.99 -6.02
N GLY A 93 14.18 11.38 -5.75
CA GLY A 93 15.32 11.08 -6.61
C GLY A 93 15.54 9.59 -6.84
N SER A 94 15.33 8.76 -5.83
CA SER A 94 15.46 7.31 -5.93
C SER A 94 14.39 6.63 -6.80
N ALA A 95 13.22 7.27 -6.95
CA ALA A 95 12.10 6.78 -7.72
C ALA A 95 12.00 7.39 -9.14
N LEU A 96 12.84 8.39 -9.46
CA LEU A 96 12.88 9.01 -10.79
C LEU A 96 13.11 7.97 -11.90
N GLY A 97 12.35 8.08 -12.97
CA GLY A 97 12.41 7.17 -14.12
C GLY A 97 11.72 5.81 -13.90
N ARG A 98 11.21 5.54 -12.68
CA ARG A 98 10.46 4.31 -12.35
C ARG A 98 8.98 4.56 -12.11
N ALA A 99 8.62 5.75 -11.63
CA ALA A 99 7.25 6.15 -11.35
C ALA A 99 7.08 7.65 -11.58
N GLN A 100 5.86 8.07 -11.83
CA GLN A 100 5.48 9.47 -11.74
C GLN A 100 5.39 9.85 -10.27
N ILE A 101 6.04 10.94 -9.88
CA ILE A 101 6.14 11.38 -8.48
C ILE A 101 5.23 12.58 -8.28
N ALA A 102 4.42 12.51 -7.24
CA ALA A 102 3.69 13.64 -6.70
C ALA A 102 4.02 13.77 -5.21
N ILE A 103 4.24 15.00 -4.78
CA ILE A 103 4.57 15.34 -3.39
C ILE A 103 3.42 16.19 -2.85
N ASP A 104 3.01 15.94 -1.62
CA ASP A 104 2.00 16.72 -0.91
C ASP A 104 2.48 16.95 0.54
N LEU A 105 2.83 18.18 0.87
CA LEU A 105 3.34 18.53 2.20
C LEU A 105 2.23 18.67 3.26
N ALA A 106 0.96 18.68 2.84
CA ALA A 106 -0.19 18.63 3.72
C ALA A 106 -0.81 17.22 3.85
N ASP A 107 -0.25 16.20 3.17
CA ASP A 107 -0.71 14.81 3.36
C ASP A 107 -0.18 14.27 4.69
N LEU A 108 -1.02 14.34 5.70
CA LEU A 108 -0.73 13.92 7.06
C LEU A 108 -1.42 12.59 7.44
N ARG A 109 -1.82 11.79 6.44
CA ARG A 109 -2.40 10.45 6.68
C ARG A 109 -1.34 9.55 7.32
N GLY A 110 -1.62 8.99 8.47
CA GLY A 110 -0.62 8.20 9.22
C GLY A 110 0.20 8.98 10.25
N TYR A 111 0.01 10.29 10.36
CA TYR A 111 0.72 11.20 11.26
C TYR A 111 0.92 10.71 12.71
N GLN A 112 -0.01 9.91 13.23
CA GLN A 112 0.08 9.38 14.60
C GLN A 112 1.11 8.24 14.73
N TYR A 113 1.43 7.55 13.65
CA TYR A 113 2.25 6.35 13.63
C TYR A 113 3.60 6.54 12.93
N GLU A 114 3.69 7.50 12.01
CA GLU A 114 4.85 7.70 11.16
C GLU A 114 5.73 8.83 11.69
N SER A 115 7.04 8.66 11.61
CA SER A 115 8.04 9.57 12.19
C SER A 115 8.78 10.39 11.14
N GLY A 116 8.53 10.13 9.86
CA GLY A 116 9.24 10.72 8.73
C GLY A 116 8.42 10.70 7.45
N ALA A 117 9.11 10.60 6.33
CA ALA A 117 8.47 10.58 5.03
C ALA A 117 7.56 9.35 4.85
N MET A 118 6.42 9.58 4.22
CA MET A 118 5.42 8.58 3.86
C MET A 118 5.36 8.46 2.34
N PHE A 119 4.86 7.31 1.87
CA PHE A 119 4.53 7.14 0.47
C PHE A 119 3.22 6.39 0.26
N ALA A 120 2.58 6.64 -0.86
CA ALA A 120 1.47 5.86 -1.37
C ALA A 120 1.67 5.59 -2.86
N LEU A 121 1.48 4.35 -3.29
CA LEU A 121 1.57 3.95 -4.68
C LEU A 121 0.16 3.83 -5.27
N TYR A 122 -0.10 4.60 -6.31
CA TYR A 122 -1.35 4.54 -7.07
C TYR A 122 -1.09 3.94 -8.44
N VAL A 123 -2.03 3.18 -8.94
CA VAL A 123 -1.96 2.56 -10.27
C VAL A 123 -3.20 3.01 -11.06
N PRO A 124 -3.04 3.41 -12.34
CA PRO A 124 -4.17 3.77 -13.19
C PRO A 124 -5.24 2.67 -13.20
N GLY A 125 -6.50 3.09 -13.09
CA GLY A 125 -7.64 2.16 -13.07
C GLY A 125 -8.04 1.66 -11.69
N LEU A 126 -7.27 1.94 -10.64
CA LEU A 126 -7.65 1.63 -9.26
C LEU A 126 -7.92 2.91 -8.46
N PRO A 127 -9.04 2.97 -7.71
CA PRO A 127 -9.42 4.17 -6.97
C PRO A 127 -8.57 4.41 -5.71
N ASN A 128 -7.94 3.37 -5.19
CA ASN A 128 -7.17 3.40 -3.95
C ASN A 128 -5.69 3.13 -4.18
N ALA A 129 -4.86 3.56 -3.25
CA ALA A 129 -3.46 3.20 -3.26
C ALA A 129 -3.30 1.69 -3.05
N VAL A 130 -2.50 1.04 -3.91
CA VAL A 130 -2.18 -0.40 -3.83
C VAL A 130 -1.09 -0.71 -2.82
N ALA A 131 -0.29 0.29 -2.46
CA ALA A 131 0.70 0.19 -1.41
C ALA A 131 0.78 1.51 -0.64
N ARG A 132 1.06 1.42 0.66
CA ARG A 132 1.34 2.56 1.53
C ARG A 132 2.41 2.19 2.52
N GLY A 133 3.27 3.13 2.86
CA GLY A 133 4.31 2.91 3.84
C GLY A 133 5.01 4.19 4.23
N GLY A 134 5.97 4.03 5.14
CA GLY A 134 6.72 5.15 5.65
C GLY A 134 7.79 4.74 6.65
N ARG A 135 8.31 5.72 7.37
CA ARG A 135 9.29 5.55 8.44
C ARG A 135 8.61 5.58 9.80
N TYR A 136 8.94 4.62 10.64
CA TYR A 136 8.35 4.36 11.96
C TYR A 136 9.45 4.23 13.01
N ASP A 137 9.91 5.35 13.60
CA ASP A 137 11.05 5.30 14.54
C ASP A 137 10.62 4.92 15.98
N HIS A 138 9.33 5.05 16.29
CA HIS A 138 8.82 4.95 17.67
C HIS A 138 7.87 3.79 17.91
N VAL A 139 7.48 3.04 16.88
CA VAL A 139 6.57 1.89 17.05
C VAL A 139 7.16 0.84 17.99
N GLY A 140 8.49 0.67 17.97
CA GLY A 140 9.18 -0.22 18.87
C GLY A 140 9.19 0.17 20.36
N GLU A 141 8.86 1.43 20.70
CA GLU A 141 8.80 1.91 22.11
C GLU A 141 7.75 1.13 22.92
N ALA A 142 6.62 0.76 22.29
CA ALA A 142 5.59 -0.07 22.91
C ALA A 142 6.10 -1.47 23.27
N PHE A 143 7.20 -1.91 22.66
CA PHE A 143 7.87 -3.20 22.89
C PHE A 143 9.22 -3.05 23.58
N GLY A 144 9.48 -1.90 24.22
CA GLY A 144 10.63 -1.67 25.08
C GLY A 144 11.85 -0.98 24.44
N ARG A 145 11.92 -0.82 23.12
CA ARG A 145 13.03 -0.10 22.45
C ARG A 145 12.58 0.67 21.21
N ALA A 146 12.82 1.98 21.19
CA ALA A 146 12.74 2.76 19.96
C ALA A 146 13.85 2.35 19.00
N ARG A 147 13.49 1.98 17.78
CA ARG A 147 14.43 1.72 16.68
C ARG A 147 13.89 2.32 15.40
N PRO A 148 14.73 2.99 14.60
CA PRO A 148 14.34 3.37 13.26
C PRO A 148 13.87 2.15 12.47
N ALA A 149 12.67 2.25 11.89
CA ALA A 149 12.09 1.20 11.09
C ALA A 149 11.41 1.83 9.86
N THR A 150 11.40 1.09 8.78
CA THR A 150 10.59 1.39 7.60
C THR A 150 9.73 0.18 7.29
N GLY A 151 8.53 0.43 6.78
CA GLY A 151 7.63 -0.64 6.43
C GLY A 151 6.59 -0.18 5.43
N PHE A 152 5.88 -1.14 4.87
CA PHE A 152 4.77 -0.86 3.97
C PHE A 152 3.72 -1.96 4.05
N SER A 153 2.51 -1.63 3.65
CA SER A 153 1.41 -2.55 3.41
C SER A 153 1.05 -2.56 1.94
N LEU A 154 0.66 -3.73 1.44
CA LEU A 154 0.17 -3.95 0.09
C LEU A 154 -1.25 -4.49 0.13
N ASP A 155 -2.10 -4.01 -0.76
CA ASP A 155 -3.39 -4.66 -1.03
C ASP A 155 -3.21 -5.71 -2.14
N LEU A 156 -3.02 -6.97 -1.71
CA LEU A 156 -2.82 -8.08 -2.64
C LEU A 156 -4.05 -8.35 -3.52
N ARG A 157 -5.25 -8.04 -3.04
CA ARG A 157 -6.47 -8.22 -3.82
C ARG A 157 -6.55 -7.21 -4.95
N GLU A 158 -6.24 -5.94 -4.66
CA GLU A 158 -6.18 -4.91 -5.69
C GLU A 158 -5.06 -5.19 -6.69
N LEU A 159 -3.89 -5.65 -6.25
CA LEU A 159 -2.79 -6.03 -7.13
C LEU A 159 -3.16 -7.22 -8.02
N ALA A 160 -3.88 -8.21 -7.50
CA ALA A 160 -4.33 -9.35 -8.30
C ALA A 160 -5.27 -8.95 -9.44
N ARG A 161 -6.03 -7.87 -9.29
CA ARG A 161 -6.90 -7.33 -10.36
C ARG A 161 -6.12 -6.72 -11.53
N LEU A 162 -4.87 -6.32 -11.31
CA LEU A 162 -3.98 -5.76 -12.34
C LEU A 162 -3.29 -6.85 -13.17
N LEU A 163 -3.24 -8.07 -12.64
CA LEU A 163 -2.68 -9.18 -13.38
C LEU A 163 -3.65 -9.62 -14.48
N PRO A 164 -3.14 -10.01 -15.66
CA PRO A 164 -3.97 -10.67 -16.64
C PRO A 164 -4.62 -11.88 -15.98
N THR A 165 -5.90 -12.06 -16.23
CA THR A 165 -6.62 -13.27 -15.77
C THR A 165 -5.80 -14.48 -16.21
N ALA A 166 -5.33 -15.26 -15.26
CA ALA A 166 -4.62 -16.49 -15.60
C ALA A 166 -5.54 -17.32 -16.51
N GLU A 167 -5.02 -17.72 -17.67
CA GLU A 167 -5.75 -18.65 -18.52
C GLU A 167 -6.18 -19.83 -17.65
N ARG A 168 -7.49 -20.07 -17.62
CA ARG A 168 -8.02 -21.24 -16.90
C ARG A 168 -7.38 -22.46 -17.53
N LYS A 169 -6.48 -23.12 -16.81
CA LYS A 169 -5.97 -24.40 -17.27
C LYS A 169 -7.11 -25.37 -17.26
N HIS A 170 -7.42 -25.89 -18.42
CA HIS A 170 -8.36 -27.00 -18.54
C HIS A 170 -7.90 -28.14 -17.63
N SER A 171 -8.85 -28.82 -16.99
CA SER A 171 -8.54 -29.84 -16.02
C SER A 171 -8.87 -31.23 -16.56
N ILE A 172 -8.19 -32.24 -16.03
CA ILE A 172 -8.41 -33.63 -16.31
C ILE A 172 -9.32 -34.20 -15.23
N ARG A 173 -10.47 -34.73 -15.60
CA ARG A 173 -11.31 -35.52 -14.71
C ARG A 173 -10.75 -36.91 -14.53
N ALA A 174 -10.49 -37.33 -13.31
CA ALA A 174 -10.08 -38.69 -12.97
C ALA A 174 -11.16 -39.35 -12.10
N PRO A 175 -11.38 -40.66 -12.28
CA PRO A 175 -12.34 -41.38 -11.43
C PRO A 175 -11.84 -41.47 -10.01
N TRP A 176 -12.80 -41.66 -9.09
CA TRP A 176 -12.46 -41.96 -7.70
C TRP A 176 -11.85 -43.37 -7.59
N GLY A 177 -10.81 -43.49 -6.78
CA GLY A 177 -10.19 -44.79 -6.53
C GLY A 177 -8.81 -44.65 -5.93
N ASN A 178 -8.36 -45.73 -5.28
CA ASN A 178 -7.05 -45.83 -4.63
C ASN A 178 -6.14 -46.89 -5.28
N ALA A 179 -6.51 -47.37 -6.49
CA ALA A 179 -5.65 -48.32 -7.23
C ALA A 179 -4.26 -47.72 -7.42
N PRO A 180 -3.18 -48.46 -7.16
CA PRO A 180 -1.81 -47.95 -7.27
C PRO A 180 -1.53 -47.34 -8.65
N GLU A 181 -1.95 -47.99 -9.72
CA GLU A 181 -1.73 -47.56 -11.10
C GLU A 181 -2.44 -46.23 -11.40
N LEU A 182 -3.64 -46.02 -10.85
CA LEU A 182 -4.38 -44.76 -10.98
C LEU A 182 -3.66 -43.65 -10.26
N ARG A 183 -3.20 -43.89 -9.02
CA ARG A 183 -2.46 -42.92 -8.22
C ARG A 183 -1.13 -42.50 -8.87
N GLU A 184 -0.40 -43.46 -9.40
CA GLU A 184 0.85 -43.19 -10.12
C GLU A 184 0.60 -42.33 -11.36
N LYS A 185 -0.45 -42.66 -12.14
CA LYS A 185 -0.82 -41.89 -13.33
C LYS A 185 -1.22 -40.46 -12.98
N ILE A 186 -2.04 -40.29 -11.95
CA ILE A 186 -2.44 -38.94 -11.46
C ILE A 186 -1.21 -38.18 -10.98
N ALA A 187 -0.32 -38.81 -10.22
CA ALA A 187 0.90 -38.18 -9.75
C ALA A 187 1.82 -37.73 -10.89
N ALA A 188 1.98 -38.54 -11.90
CA ALA A 188 2.76 -38.22 -13.11
C ALA A 188 2.18 -37.02 -13.85
N LEU A 189 0.87 -36.97 -14.05
CA LEU A 189 0.17 -35.86 -14.70
C LEU A 189 0.32 -34.56 -13.90
N ARG A 190 0.15 -34.61 -12.59
CA ARG A 190 0.36 -33.43 -11.71
C ARG A 190 1.81 -32.93 -11.73
N LYS A 191 2.77 -33.86 -11.77
CA LYS A 191 4.20 -33.53 -11.87
C LYS A 191 4.54 -32.86 -13.22
N SER A 192 3.82 -33.18 -14.30
CA SER A 192 3.97 -32.50 -15.60
C SER A 192 3.22 -31.15 -15.68
N GLY A 193 2.61 -30.70 -14.57
CA GLY A 193 1.93 -29.40 -14.48
C GLY A 193 0.44 -29.41 -14.89
N GLU A 194 -0.14 -30.62 -15.04
CA GLU A 194 -1.56 -30.79 -15.34
C GLU A 194 -2.42 -30.66 -14.08
N VAL A 195 -3.61 -30.10 -14.23
CA VAL A 195 -4.61 -30.04 -13.17
C VAL A 195 -5.46 -31.30 -13.25
N VAL A 196 -5.41 -32.18 -12.26
CA VAL A 196 -6.18 -33.42 -12.20
C VAL A 196 -7.11 -33.39 -11.01
N ILE A 197 -8.43 -33.56 -11.30
CA ILE A 197 -9.50 -33.53 -10.31
C ILE A 197 -10.11 -34.95 -10.24
N GLN A 198 -10.12 -35.53 -9.04
CA GLN A 198 -10.78 -36.81 -8.82
C GLN A 198 -12.24 -36.56 -8.42
N SER A 199 -13.18 -37.16 -9.19
CA SER A 199 -14.60 -37.07 -8.86
C SER A 199 -14.91 -37.94 -7.64
N MET A 200 -15.50 -37.36 -6.61
CA MET A 200 -15.91 -38.08 -5.40
C MET A 200 -17.17 -38.94 -5.71
N PRO A 201 -17.36 -40.07 -5.03
CA PRO A 201 -18.57 -40.87 -5.18
C PRO A 201 -19.83 -40.05 -4.89
N GLY A 202 -20.84 -40.11 -5.74
CA GLY A 202 -22.08 -39.36 -5.60
C GLY A 202 -22.04 -37.91 -6.11
N HIS A 203 -20.91 -37.46 -6.65
CA HIS A 203 -20.72 -36.13 -7.25
C HIS A 203 -20.46 -36.20 -8.76
N ASP A 204 -21.02 -37.18 -9.44
CA ASP A 204 -20.79 -37.38 -10.89
C ASP A 204 -21.38 -36.24 -11.75
N ASN A 205 -22.24 -35.41 -11.21
CA ASN A 205 -22.91 -34.31 -11.90
C ASN A 205 -22.32 -32.92 -11.59
N VAL A 206 -21.18 -32.82 -10.92
CA VAL A 206 -20.51 -31.49 -10.66
C VAL A 206 -19.77 -31.09 -11.94
N GLN A 207 -20.53 -30.87 -13.01
CA GLN A 207 -19.98 -30.31 -14.26
C GLN A 207 -19.72 -28.81 -14.16
N ASP A 208 -20.27 -28.13 -13.16
CA ASP A 208 -20.30 -26.66 -13.12
C ASP A 208 -19.18 -26.01 -12.32
N GLU A 209 -18.49 -26.76 -11.43
CA GLU A 209 -17.40 -26.15 -10.64
C GLU A 209 -16.04 -26.17 -11.33
N PHE A 210 -15.79 -27.14 -12.23
CA PHE A 210 -14.50 -27.31 -12.88
C PHE A 210 -14.67 -27.61 -14.38
N GLU A 211 -14.15 -26.72 -15.22
CA GLU A 211 -14.10 -26.96 -16.65
C GLU A 211 -13.06 -28.05 -16.96
N CYS A 212 -13.50 -29.30 -17.04
CA CYS A 212 -12.69 -30.42 -17.49
C CYS A 212 -12.84 -30.60 -18.99
N ASP A 213 -11.74 -30.54 -19.71
CA ASP A 213 -11.69 -30.83 -21.18
C ASP A 213 -11.24 -32.23 -21.48
N ARG A 214 -10.68 -32.92 -20.49
CA ARG A 214 -10.16 -34.30 -20.64
C ARG A 214 -10.62 -35.19 -19.49
N VAL A 215 -10.69 -36.48 -19.73
CA VAL A 215 -11.01 -37.49 -18.73
C VAL A 215 -9.98 -38.61 -18.74
N LEU A 216 -9.63 -39.11 -17.57
CA LEU A 216 -8.78 -40.28 -17.40
C LEU A 216 -9.66 -41.52 -17.30
N VAL A 217 -9.53 -42.44 -18.28
CA VAL A 217 -10.31 -43.66 -18.36
C VAL A 217 -9.40 -44.90 -18.38
N LEU A 218 -9.90 -46.03 -17.89
CA LEU A 218 -9.20 -47.30 -17.94
C LEU A 218 -9.63 -48.05 -19.17
N GLU A 219 -8.69 -48.27 -20.11
CA GLU A 219 -8.92 -49.10 -21.31
C GLU A 219 -7.82 -50.14 -21.45
N GLN A 220 -8.23 -51.38 -21.66
CA GLN A 220 -7.32 -52.53 -21.81
C GLN A 220 -6.24 -52.60 -20.72
N GLY A 221 -6.61 -52.27 -19.47
CA GLY A 221 -5.69 -52.28 -18.33
C GLY A 221 -4.78 -51.06 -18.22
N ASN A 222 -4.87 -50.04 -19.09
CA ASN A 222 -4.05 -48.85 -19.07
C ASN A 222 -4.90 -47.59 -18.83
N TRP A 223 -4.36 -46.68 -18.05
CA TRP A 223 -4.98 -45.35 -17.85
C TRP A 223 -4.62 -44.41 -19.00
N ILE A 224 -5.61 -44.03 -19.79
CA ILE A 224 -5.45 -43.14 -20.94
C ILE A 224 -6.27 -41.85 -20.78
N LEU A 225 -5.81 -40.78 -21.43
CA LEU A 225 -6.52 -39.50 -21.49
C LEU A 225 -7.40 -39.47 -22.74
N LYS A 226 -8.66 -39.09 -22.55
CA LYS A 226 -9.60 -38.78 -23.62
C LYS A 226 -10.09 -37.36 -23.53
N ASN A 227 -10.32 -36.71 -24.67
CA ASN A 227 -10.95 -35.40 -24.70
C ASN A 227 -12.45 -35.58 -24.39
N LEU A 228 -12.97 -34.66 -23.58
CA LEU A 228 -14.41 -34.45 -23.39
C LEU A 228 -14.81 -33.48 -24.50
N GLY A 229 -15.54 -33.95 -25.47
CA GLY A 229 -16.04 -33.18 -26.62
C GLY A 229 -17.00 -32.06 -26.21
#